data_dd0b225e2356612cffa64796d70271e4
#
_entry.id   dd0b225e2356612cffa64796d70271e4
#
_cell.length_a   1.000
_cell.length_b   1.000
_cell.length_c   1.000
_cell.angle_alpha   90.00
_cell.angle_beta   90.00
_cell.angle_gamma   90.00
#
_symmetry.space_group_name_H-M   'P 1'
#
loop_
_entity.id
_entity.type
_entity.pdbx_description
1 polymer ?
#
loop_
_entity_poly.entity_id
_entity_poly.type
_entity_poly.pdbx_seq_one_letter_code
_entity_poly.pdbx_strand_id
1 'polypeptide(L)'
;DKGGGRGFRKARDEGEWKRSISAMVEMDIADACRECNFRRHRSGSIMAFDGKIFVPMMKEDLMRLCMDLCRINGLSELYMTDTSERFYRTIVKNVTHEIFNPKRNFITFDNCVLDTETMETFDFSPMIESCIRININYDPLARSPLWEKFLDDVIPVKDTQDALQEFVGCAFVDRKKIKMEKMCYLLGCGSNGKSVFFDAVVNALGKDNVSYMEMADLSGDKSTCEYNIAMINGKLLNYASEMGGKDVSGGKYKKFISGEPTMARLPFGEPFLADMMPP
;
A
#
# COMPACT_ATOMS: atom_id res chain seq x y z
N ASP A 1 -64.10 -9.82 17.79
CA ASP A 1 -62.94 -9.91 16.89
C ASP A 1 -62.35 -8.52 16.54
N LYS A 2 -61.59 -7.98 17.46
CA LYS A 2 -60.88 -6.67 17.28
C LYS A 2 -59.51 -6.73 17.94
N GLY A 3 -58.71 -7.76 17.64
CA GLY A 3 -57.35 -7.95 18.20
C GLY A 3 -56.17 -7.74 17.23
N GLY A 4 -56.42 -7.70 15.90
CA GLY A 4 -55.36 -7.72 14.90
C GLY A 4 -54.71 -6.36 14.56
N GLY A 5 -55.33 -5.25 14.89
CA GLY A 5 -54.88 -3.91 14.40
C GLY A 5 -53.73 -3.28 15.20
N ARG A 6 -53.61 -3.58 16.49
CA ARG A 6 -52.56 -2.95 17.36
C ARG A 6 -51.16 -3.59 17.18
N GLY A 7 -51.12 -4.88 16.94
CA GLY A 7 -49.82 -5.58 16.73
C GLY A 7 -49.14 -5.19 15.43
N PHE A 8 -49.93 -5.05 14.33
CA PHE A 8 -49.39 -4.62 13.03
C PHE A 8 -48.96 -3.13 13.02
N ARG A 9 -49.64 -2.23 13.71
CA ARG A 9 -49.21 -0.84 13.85
C ARG A 9 -47.92 -0.73 14.66
N LYS A 10 -47.82 -1.42 15.81
CA LYS A 10 -46.63 -1.39 16.65
C LYS A 10 -45.38 -1.94 15.92
N ALA A 11 -45.53 -3.04 15.17
CA ALA A 11 -44.44 -3.59 14.36
C ALA A 11 -44.05 -2.68 13.18
N ARG A 12 -45.01 -1.94 12.61
CA ARG A 12 -44.75 -0.97 11.54
C ARG A 12 -44.01 0.26 12.07
N ASP A 13 -44.43 0.77 13.24
CA ASP A 13 -43.80 1.91 13.92
C ASP A 13 -42.36 1.57 14.38
N GLU A 14 -42.12 0.38 14.91
CA GLU A 14 -40.74 -0.09 15.22
C GLU A 14 -39.88 -0.23 13.97
N GLY A 15 -40.44 -0.71 12.87
CA GLY A 15 -39.71 -0.85 11.60
C GLY A 15 -39.37 0.52 10.96
N GLU A 16 -40.26 1.51 11.10
CA GLU A 16 -40.02 2.88 10.65
C GLU A 16 -38.97 3.58 11.52
N TRP A 17 -39.06 3.42 12.85
CA TRP A 17 -38.07 3.93 13.79
C TRP A 17 -36.68 3.37 13.54
N LYS A 18 -36.52 2.05 13.40
CA LYS A 18 -35.25 1.40 13.09
C LYS A 18 -34.64 1.90 11.78
N ARG A 19 -35.47 2.13 10.76
CA ARG A 19 -35.01 2.69 9.46
C ARG A 19 -34.53 4.14 9.60
N SER A 20 -35.24 4.96 10.38
CA SER A 20 -34.88 6.36 10.61
C SER A 20 -33.56 6.50 11.38
N ILE A 21 -33.37 5.73 12.44
CA ILE A 21 -32.11 5.71 13.19
C ILE A 21 -30.95 5.18 12.32
N SER A 22 -31.20 4.13 11.57
CA SER A 22 -30.19 3.58 10.68
C SER A 22 -29.75 4.59 9.61
N ALA A 23 -30.65 5.41 9.11
CA ALA A 23 -30.34 6.50 8.17
C ALA A 23 -29.53 7.62 8.85
N MET A 24 -29.83 7.96 10.11
CA MET A 24 -29.04 8.95 10.87
C MET A 24 -27.63 8.44 11.11
N VAL A 25 -27.46 7.19 11.54
CA VAL A 25 -26.13 6.57 11.74
C VAL A 25 -25.33 6.53 10.43
N GLU A 26 -25.99 6.28 9.29
CA GLU A 26 -25.33 6.35 8.00
C GLU A 26 -24.81 7.75 7.65
N MET A 27 -25.55 8.80 8.02
CA MET A 27 -25.11 10.18 7.84
C MET A 27 -23.93 10.50 8.77
N ASP A 28 -24.02 10.11 10.04
CA ASP A 28 -22.93 10.32 11.00
C ASP A 28 -21.64 9.61 10.60
N ILE A 29 -21.76 8.37 10.08
CA ILE A 29 -20.62 7.61 9.51
C ILE A 29 -20.05 8.35 8.29
N ALA A 30 -20.91 8.88 7.43
CA ALA A 30 -20.49 9.62 6.25
C ALA A 30 -19.71 10.89 6.62
N ASP A 31 -20.18 11.61 7.63
CA ASP A 31 -19.52 12.82 8.13
C ASP A 31 -18.21 12.48 8.84
N ALA A 32 -18.18 11.46 9.70
CA ALA A 32 -16.95 10.95 10.30
C ALA A 32 -15.90 10.52 9.26
N CYS A 33 -16.31 9.89 8.16
CA CYS A 33 -15.39 9.51 7.09
C CYS A 33 -14.71 10.73 6.42
N ARG A 34 -15.41 11.85 6.31
CA ARG A 34 -14.82 13.10 5.78
C ARG A 34 -13.81 13.69 6.75
N GLU A 35 -14.08 13.63 8.05
CA GLU A 35 -13.20 14.14 9.10
C GLU A 35 -11.98 13.24 9.34
N CYS A 36 -12.12 11.91 9.18
CA CYS A 36 -11.07 10.92 9.44
C CYS A 36 -10.02 10.79 8.33
N ASN A 37 -9.97 11.70 7.35
CA ASN A 37 -9.00 11.68 6.26
C ASN A 37 -8.94 10.36 5.48
N PHE A 38 -10.07 9.70 5.28
CA PHE A 38 -10.13 8.57 4.38
C PHE A 38 -9.94 9.01 2.92
N ARG A 39 -9.25 8.18 2.14
CA ARG A 39 -9.02 8.37 0.71
C ARG A 39 -9.38 7.10 -0.04
N ARG A 40 -9.72 7.22 -1.30
CA ARG A 40 -9.94 6.07 -2.17
C ARG A 40 -8.73 5.87 -3.07
N HIS A 41 -8.11 4.70 -3.00
CA HIS A 41 -7.09 4.30 -3.96
C HIS A 41 -7.73 3.94 -5.31
N ARG A 42 -6.97 4.05 -6.41
CA ARG A 42 -7.42 3.70 -7.78
C ARG A 42 -7.88 2.24 -7.91
N SER A 43 -7.38 1.33 -7.07
CA SER A 43 -7.83 -0.07 -7.01
C SER A 43 -9.21 -0.26 -6.37
N GLY A 44 -9.85 0.80 -5.90
CA GLY A 44 -11.08 0.74 -5.13
C GLY A 44 -10.90 0.55 -3.62
N SER A 45 -9.68 0.31 -3.15
CA SER A 45 -9.39 0.17 -1.71
C SER A 45 -9.55 1.50 -0.98
N ILE A 46 -10.05 1.44 0.25
CA ILE A 46 -10.09 2.60 1.15
C ILE A 46 -8.76 2.69 1.87
N MET A 47 -8.19 3.88 1.89
CA MET A 47 -6.95 4.20 2.60
C MET A 47 -7.29 5.06 3.81
N ALA A 48 -6.72 4.76 4.96
CA ALA A 48 -6.86 5.54 6.19
C ALA A 48 -5.50 6.03 6.67
N PHE A 49 -5.45 7.24 7.21
CA PHE A 49 -4.23 7.78 7.80
C PHE A 49 -4.07 7.24 9.22
N ASP A 50 -2.97 6.52 9.49
CA ASP A 50 -2.69 5.89 10.80
C ASP A 50 -1.98 6.82 11.80
N GLY A 51 -1.82 8.10 11.43
CA GLY A 51 -1.05 9.09 12.18
C GLY A 51 0.35 9.35 11.60
N LYS A 52 0.83 8.50 10.68
CA LYS A 52 2.11 8.63 9.99
C LYS A 52 2.00 8.47 8.48
N ILE A 53 1.30 7.44 8.02
CA ILE A 53 1.11 7.11 6.59
C ILE A 53 -0.34 6.73 6.29
N PHE A 54 -0.67 6.65 5.01
CA PHE A 54 -1.90 6.04 4.57
C PHE A 54 -1.72 4.52 4.41
N VAL A 55 -2.59 3.76 5.07
CA VAL A 55 -2.64 2.30 5.04
C VAL A 55 -3.95 1.81 4.42
N PRO A 56 -3.95 0.70 3.67
CA PRO A 56 -5.18 0.14 3.15
C PRO A 56 -6.02 -0.45 4.28
N MET A 57 -7.31 -0.12 4.29
CA MET A 57 -8.30 -0.69 5.21
C MET A 57 -8.98 -1.89 4.56
N MET A 58 -8.97 -3.01 5.25
CA MET A 58 -9.74 -4.18 4.82
C MET A 58 -11.23 -3.97 5.08
N LYS A 59 -12.08 -4.63 4.30
CA LYS A 59 -13.54 -4.57 4.47
C LYS A 59 -13.96 -4.92 5.90
N GLU A 60 -13.34 -5.95 6.46
CA GLU A 60 -13.58 -6.44 7.81
C GLU A 60 -13.26 -5.40 8.89
N ASP A 61 -12.17 -4.64 8.71
CA ASP A 61 -11.78 -3.59 9.65
C ASP A 61 -12.75 -2.41 9.59
N LEU A 62 -13.20 -2.02 8.40
CA LEU A 62 -14.24 -1.00 8.23
C LEU A 62 -15.57 -1.43 8.84
N MET A 63 -15.94 -2.70 8.67
CA MET A 63 -17.16 -3.26 9.30
C MET A 63 -17.04 -3.28 10.82
N ARG A 64 -15.85 -3.61 11.36
CA ARG A 64 -15.58 -3.57 12.81
C ARG A 64 -15.65 -2.14 13.33
N LEU A 65 -15.08 -1.17 12.65
CA LEU A 65 -15.20 0.25 12.98
C LEU A 65 -16.68 0.69 13.06
N CYS A 66 -17.49 0.31 12.09
CA CYS A 66 -18.93 0.60 12.12
C CYS A 66 -19.64 -0.06 13.32
N MET A 67 -19.26 -1.29 13.67
CA MET A 67 -19.78 -1.98 14.84
C MET A 67 -19.43 -1.25 16.14
N ASP A 68 -18.20 -0.82 16.28
CA ASP A 68 -17.73 -0.10 17.47
C ASP A 68 -18.42 1.26 17.59
N LEU A 69 -18.62 1.97 16.49
CA LEU A 69 -19.40 3.22 16.45
C LEU A 69 -20.85 2.98 16.87
N CYS A 70 -21.51 1.92 16.40
CA CYS A 70 -22.86 1.57 16.85
C CYS A 70 -22.89 1.25 18.35
N ARG A 71 -21.90 0.51 18.87
CA ARG A 71 -21.80 0.13 20.28
C ARG A 71 -21.62 1.37 21.18
N ILE A 72 -20.70 2.27 20.81
CA ILE A 72 -20.42 3.51 21.58
C ILE A 72 -21.67 4.40 21.64
N ASN A 73 -22.46 4.43 20.58
CA ASN A 73 -23.70 5.21 20.52
C ASN A 73 -24.94 4.47 21.07
N GLY A 74 -24.79 3.32 21.72
CA GLY A 74 -25.89 2.56 22.32
C GLY A 74 -26.82 1.90 21.30
N LEU A 75 -26.37 1.73 20.07
CA LEU A 75 -27.15 1.22 18.93
C LEU A 75 -26.78 -0.23 18.55
N SER A 76 -26.28 -1.00 19.51
CA SER A 76 -25.82 -2.39 19.28
C SER A 76 -26.89 -3.30 18.66
N GLU A 77 -28.16 -3.04 18.95
CA GLU A 77 -29.28 -3.81 18.39
C GLU A 77 -29.51 -3.57 16.88
N LEU A 78 -28.98 -2.46 16.34
CA LEU A 78 -29.05 -2.18 14.91
C LEU A 78 -28.00 -2.91 14.09
N TYR A 79 -27.00 -3.48 14.76
CA TYR A 79 -25.90 -4.15 14.09
C TYR A 79 -26.31 -5.57 13.68
N MET A 80 -26.76 -5.69 12.44
CA MET A 80 -27.00 -6.97 11.76
C MET A 80 -26.13 -7.04 10.49
N THR A 81 -25.94 -8.21 9.94
CA THR A 81 -25.13 -8.43 8.73
C THR A 81 -25.51 -7.48 7.59
N ASP A 82 -26.81 -7.33 7.33
CA ASP A 82 -27.31 -6.42 6.28
C ASP A 82 -27.04 -4.94 6.57
N THR A 83 -27.04 -4.56 7.84
CA THR A 83 -26.74 -3.19 8.27
C THR A 83 -25.25 -2.88 8.12
N SER A 84 -24.37 -3.82 8.45
CA SER A 84 -22.92 -3.66 8.28
C SER A 84 -22.52 -3.52 6.81
N GLU A 85 -23.12 -4.31 5.92
CA GLU A 85 -22.92 -4.17 4.47
C GLU A 85 -23.41 -2.80 3.96
N ARG A 86 -24.52 -2.29 4.47
CA ARG A 86 -25.04 -0.98 4.10
C ARG A 86 -24.12 0.14 4.58
N PHE A 87 -23.62 0.07 5.82
CA PHE A 87 -22.65 1.03 6.34
C PHE A 87 -21.34 1.02 5.56
N TYR A 88 -20.82 -0.15 5.25
CA TYR A 88 -19.65 -0.29 4.37
C TYR A 88 -19.87 0.40 3.02
N ARG A 89 -21.00 0.15 2.36
CA ARG A 89 -21.34 0.81 1.09
C ARG A 89 -21.46 2.33 1.23
N THR A 90 -21.96 2.82 2.37
CA THR A 90 -22.06 4.24 2.68
C THR A 90 -20.66 4.86 2.82
N ILE A 91 -19.74 4.21 3.54
CA ILE A 91 -18.34 4.63 3.64
C ILE A 91 -17.71 4.71 2.25
N VAL A 92 -17.79 3.62 1.48
CA VAL A 92 -17.23 3.57 0.12
C VAL A 92 -17.76 4.69 -0.76
N LYS A 93 -19.08 4.99 -0.71
CA LYS A 93 -19.67 6.07 -1.49
C LYS A 93 -19.17 7.46 -1.07
N ASN A 94 -19.01 7.70 0.23
CA ASN A 94 -18.62 9.02 0.74
C ASN A 94 -17.13 9.32 0.57
N VAL A 95 -16.28 8.29 0.58
CA VAL A 95 -14.83 8.41 0.35
C VAL A 95 -14.47 8.52 -1.14
N THR A 96 -15.46 8.42 -2.05
CA THR A 96 -15.20 8.42 -3.51
C THR A 96 -14.67 9.74 -4.08
N HIS A 97 -14.80 10.85 -3.36
CA HIS A 97 -14.46 12.18 -3.89
C HIS A 97 -12.99 12.55 -3.77
N GLU A 98 -12.23 11.87 -2.90
CA GLU A 98 -10.80 12.13 -2.71
C GLU A 98 -9.98 10.92 -3.12
N ILE A 99 -9.35 11.02 -4.29
CA ILE A 99 -8.51 9.95 -4.83
C ILE A 99 -7.14 10.05 -4.15
N PHE A 100 -6.73 8.97 -3.50
CA PHE A 100 -5.37 8.81 -2.97
C PHE A 100 -4.37 8.77 -4.13
N ASN A 101 -3.45 9.71 -4.14
CA ASN A 101 -2.42 9.84 -5.17
C ASN A 101 -1.04 9.94 -4.51
N PRO A 102 -0.50 8.83 -3.98
CA PRO A 102 0.75 8.84 -3.24
C PRO A 102 1.89 9.34 -4.11
N LYS A 103 2.71 10.20 -3.51
CA LYS A 103 3.93 10.69 -4.12
C LYS A 103 5.11 9.85 -3.62
N ARG A 104 5.88 9.27 -4.55
CA ARG A 104 6.98 8.37 -4.22
C ARG A 104 8.17 9.06 -3.56
N ASN A 105 8.31 10.35 -3.72
CA ASN A 105 9.37 11.14 -3.09
C ASN A 105 9.18 11.34 -1.58
N PHE A 106 8.00 11.09 -1.02
CA PHE A 106 7.79 11.17 0.42
C PHE A 106 8.01 9.82 1.09
N ILE A 107 9.05 9.75 1.89
CA ILE A 107 9.39 8.57 2.71
C ILE A 107 9.17 8.92 4.17
N THR A 108 8.33 8.16 4.85
CA THR A 108 8.04 8.37 6.27
C THR A 108 8.97 7.53 7.13
N PHE A 109 9.71 8.20 7.98
CA PHE A 109 10.54 7.61 9.04
C PHE A 109 9.81 7.65 10.39
N ASP A 110 10.39 7.11 11.44
CA ASP A 110 9.76 7.13 12.76
C ASP A 110 9.71 8.53 13.39
N ASN A 111 10.59 9.43 12.99
CA ASN A 111 10.73 10.80 13.51
C ASN A 111 10.30 11.91 12.53
N CYS A 112 10.14 11.64 11.25
CA CYS A 112 9.77 12.66 10.26
C CYS A 112 9.30 12.06 8.94
N VAL A 113 8.82 12.91 8.04
CA VAL A 113 8.65 12.60 6.61
C VAL A 113 9.77 13.31 5.85
N LEU A 114 10.54 12.56 5.06
CA LEU A 114 11.59 13.11 4.19
C LEU A 114 11.04 13.25 2.77
N ASP A 115 11.21 14.43 2.18
CA ASP A 115 11.10 14.61 0.73
C ASP A 115 12.47 14.32 0.10
N THR A 116 12.57 13.23 -0.65
CA THR A 116 13.82 12.79 -1.29
C THR A 116 14.26 13.68 -2.46
N GLU A 117 13.43 14.61 -2.92
CA GLU A 117 13.78 15.56 -3.99
C GLU A 117 14.44 16.82 -3.43
N THR A 118 13.91 17.35 -2.32
CA THR A 118 14.43 18.58 -1.70
C THR A 118 15.36 18.29 -0.53
N MET A 119 15.34 17.05 0.00
CA MET A 119 16.00 16.61 1.23
C MET A 119 15.50 17.37 2.48
N GLU A 120 14.33 17.97 2.40
CA GLU A 120 13.65 18.61 3.53
C GLU A 120 12.85 17.60 4.33
N THR A 121 12.72 17.85 5.62
CA THR A 121 11.93 17.03 6.55
C THR A 121 10.67 17.75 7.00
N PHE A 122 9.58 17.01 7.14
CA PHE A 122 8.27 17.51 7.53
C PHE A 122 7.72 16.71 8.70
N ASP A 123 6.80 17.31 9.46
CA ASP A 123 5.98 16.62 10.43
C ASP A 123 4.96 15.69 9.75
N PHE A 124 4.45 14.70 10.48
CA PHE A 124 3.41 13.81 9.97
C PHE A 124 2.13 14.58 9.68
N SER A 125 1.59 14.40 8.49
CA SER A 125 0.37 15.08 8.08
C SER A 125 -0.39 14.26 7.04
N PRO A 126 -1.73 14.19 7.14
CA PRO A 126 -2.55 13.56 6.11
C PRO A 126 -2.55 14.34 4.78
N MET A 127 -2.02 15.56 4.76
CA MET A 127 -1.80 16.33 3.52
C MET A 127 -0.62 15.81 2.72
N ILE A 128 0.29 15.07 3.37
CA ILE A 128 1.37 14.35 2.74
C ILE A 128 0.86 12.93 2.47
N GLU A 129 0.47 12.65 1.25
CA GLU A 129 -0.08 11.35 0.85
C GLU A 129 1.04 10.29 0.73
N SER A 130 1.74 10.01 1.84
CA SER A 130 2.75 8.97 1.92
C SER A 130 2.12 7.61 2.25
N CYS A 131 2.61 6.55 1.59
CA CYS A 131 2.29 5.15 1.90
C CYS A 131 3.55 4.31 2.14
N ILE A 132 4.73 4.94 2.14
CA ILE A 132 6.01 4.28 2.33
C ILE A 132 6.52 4.63 3.72
N ARG A 133 6.75 3.61 4.56
CA ARG A 133 7.29 3.77 5.91
C ARG A 133 8.53 2.91 6.10
N ILE A 134 9.58 3.52 6.61
CA ILE A 134 10.81 2.87 7.06
C ILE A 134 10.88 3.06 8.59
N ASN A 135 10.78 1.96 9.33
CA ASN A 135 10.66 1.96 10.80
C ASN A 135 12.02 2.20 11.48
N ILE A 136 12.67 3.30 11.14
CA ILE A 136 13.89 3.80 11.77
C ILE A 136 13.81 5.34 11.85
N ASN A 137 14.63 5.94 12.70
CA ASN A 137 14.80 7.39 12.70
C ASN A 137 15.69 7.83 11.53
N TYR A 138 15.27 8.85 10.82
CA TYR A 138 16.11 9.52 9.85
C TYR A 138 17.18 10.35 10.58
N ASP A 139 18.44 10.06 10.27
CA ASP A 139 19.61 10.80 10.72
C ASP A 139 20.57 11.00 9.54
N PRO A 140 20.70 12.24 9.02
CA PRO A 140 21.58 12.54 7.88
C PRO A 140 23.06 12.37 8.21
N LEU A 141 23.43 12.25 9.49
CA LEU A 141 24.81 12.07 9.94
C LEU A 141 25.12 10.61 10.27
N ALA A 142 24.17 9.71 10.16
CA ALA A 142 24.36 8.28 10.44
C ALA A 142 25.49 7.69 9.61
N ARG A 143 26.29 6.83 10.24
CA ARG A 143 27.40 6.09 9.62
C ARG A 143 27.29 4.60 9.96
N SER A 144 27.74 3.75 9.06
CA SER A 144 27.74 2.31 9.25
C SER A 144 29.09 1.70 8.90
N PRO A 145 30.12 1.83 9.77
CA PRO A 145 31.46 1.33 9.48
C PRO A 145 31.52 -0.17 9.21
N LEU A 146 30.63 -0.96 9.82
CA LEU A 146 30.54 -2.41 9.56
C LEU A 146 30.04 -2.71 8.15
N TRP A 147 29.09 -1.92 7.65
CA TRP A 147 28.60 -2.03 6.29
C TRP A 147 29.65 -1.63 5.26
N GLU A 148 30.33 -0.53 5.50
CA GLU A 148 31.41 -0.05 4.65
C GLU A 148 32.52 -1.11 4.55
N LYS A 149 32.96 -1.66 5.69
CA LYS A 149 33.93 -2.75 5.72
C LYS A 149 33.43 -4.00 4.99
N PHE A 150 32.20 -4.41 5.21
CA PHE A 150 31.63 -5.55 4.49
C PHE A 150 31.67 -5.36 2.97
N LEU A 151 31.32 -4.17 2.49
CA LEU A 151 31.39 -3.85 1.05
C LEU A 151 32.83 -3.93 0.53
N ASP A 152 33.81 -3.39 1.26
CA ASP A 152 35.22 -3.45 0.88
C ASP A 152 35.74 -4.90 0.81
N ASP A 153 35.28 -5.77 1.72
CA ASP A 153 35.67 -7.18 1.77
C ASP A 153 35.07 -8.00 0.59
N VAL A 154 33.79 -7.73 0.18
CA VAL A 154 33.10 -8.54 -0.82
C VAL A 154 33.07 -7.93 -2.22
N ILE A 155 33.22 -6.61 -2.32
CA ILE A 155 33.21 -5.83 -3.57
C ILE A 155 34.37 -4.83 -3.54
N PRO A 156 35.61 -5.27 -3.77
CA PRO A 156 36.80 -4.42 -3.58
C PRO A 156 36.91 -3.27 -4.59
N VAL A 157 36.12 -3.29 -5.68
CA VAL A 157 36.10 -2.24 -6.70
C VAL A 157 35.13 -1.13 -6.29
N LYS A 158 35.63 0.04 -5.98
CA LYS A 158 34.83 1.17 -5.47
C LYS A 158 33.73 1.61 -6.44
N ASP A 159 34.02 1.70 -7.72
CA ASP A 159 33.03 2.06 -8.75
C ASP A 159 31.83 1.07 -8.77
N THR A 160 32.07 -0.21 -8.44
CA THR A 160 31.01 -1.21 -8.34
C THR A 160 30.16 -0.99 -7.08
N GLN A 161 30.77 -0.63 -5.95
CA GLN A 161 30.05 -0.26 -4.74
C GLN A 161 29.16 0.97 -4.99
N ASP A 162 29.72 2.00 -5.64
CA ASP A 162 29.01 3.24 -5.96
C ASP A 162 27.83 2.96 -6.91
N ALA A 163 28.03 2.15 -7.94
CA ALA A 163 26.94 1.73 -8.85
C ALA A 163 25.82 0.97 -8.14
N LEU A 164 26.15 0.10 -7.17
CA LEU A 164 25.15 -0.61 -6.36
C LEU A 164 24.39 0.34 -5.43
N GLN A 165 25.10 1.30 -4.81
CA GLN A 165 24.50 2.32 -3.97
C GLN A 165 23.52 3.20 -4.77
N GLU A 166 23.92 3.66 -5.95
CA GLU A 166 23.07 4.41 -6.86
C GLU A 166 21.84 3.59 -7.27
N PHE A 167 22.02 2.31 -7.61
CA PHE A 167 20.92 1.43 -7.95
C PHE A 167 19.90 1.31 -6.81
N VAL A 168 20.35 1.05 -5.57
CA VAL A 168 19.49 1.00 -4.39
C VAL A 168 18.85 2.37 -4.14
N GLY A 169 19.60 3.46 -4.31
CA GLY A 169 19.10 4.83 -4.21
C GLY A 169 17.95 5.14 -5.17
N CYS A 170 17.93 4.53 -6.35
CA CYS A 170 16.84 4.67 -7.31
C CYS A 170 15.49 4.14 -6.78
N ALA A 171 15.49 3.33 -5.72
CA ALA A 171 14.28 2.91 -5.02
C ALA A 171 13.46 4.10 -4.47
N PHE A 172 14.14 5.19 -4.12
CA PHE A 172 13.54 6.40 -3.54
C PHE A 172 13.15 7.45 -4.58
N VAL A 173 13.39 7.20 -5.86
CA VAL A 173 13.13 8.15 -6.93
C VAL A 173 11.90 7.73 -7.74
N ASP A 174 11.07 8.70 -8.11
CA ASP A 174 9.97 8.44 -9.03
C ASP A 174 10.53 8.08 -10.42
N ARG A 175 10.31 6.85 -10.85
CA ARG A 175 10.75 6.34 -12.16
C ARG A 175 10.19 7.13 -13.34
N LYS A 176 9.09 7.86 -13.15
CA LYS A 176 8.56 8.77 -14.17
C LYS A 176 9.50 9.96 -14.45
N LYS A 177 10.32 10.31 -13.45
CA LYS A 177 11.32 11.41 -13.58
C LYS A 177 12.66 10.92 -14.08
N ILE A 178 13.04 9.68 -13.75
CA ILE A 178 14.29 9.07 -14.19
C ILE A 178 13.95 7.83 -15.01
N LYS A 179 14.24 7.85 -16.30
CA LYS A 179 14.16 6.68 -17.18
C LYS A 179 15.24 5.66 -16.82
N MET A 180 15.06 4.96 -15.71
CA MET A 180 15.92 3.85 -15.34
C MET A 180 15.39 2.56 -15.92
N GLU A 181 15.81 2.24 -17.14
CA GLU A 181 15.46 1.01 -17.85
C GLU A 181 16.51 -0.08 -17.59
N LYS A 182 16.81 -0.33 -16.30
CA LYS A 182 17.87 -1.26 -15.88
C LYS A 182 17.41 -2.12 -14.73
N MET A 183 18.04 -3.27 -14.64
CA MET A 183 17.95 -4.23 -13.57
C MET A 183 19.35 -4.53 -13.06
N CYS A 184 19.53 -4.69 -11.76
CA CYS A 184 20.78 -5.12 -11.20
C CYS A 184 20.83 -6.64 -11.12
N TYR A 185 21.91 -7.23 -11.58
CA TYR A 185 22.13 -8.66 -11.56
C TYR A 185 23.44 -8.99 -10.85
N LEU A 186 23.36 -9.65 -9.67
CA LEU A 186 24.53 -10.04 -8.88
C LEU A 186 24.96 -11.45 -9.23
N LEU A 187 26.03 -11.58 -9.99
CA LEU A 187 26.65 -12.85 -10.34
C LEU A 187 27.65 -13.30 -9.29
N GLY A 188 27.70 -14.60 -9.00
CA GLY A 188 28.71 -15.16 -8.12
C GLY A 188 28.51 -16.63 -7.78
N CYS A 189 29.58 -17.32 -7.48
CA CYS A 189 29.66 -18.78 -7.32
C CYS A 189 29.16 -19.33 -5.95
N GLY A 190 28.40 -18.57 -5.16
CA GLY A 190 27.97 -18.94 -3.81
C GLY A 190 28.95 -18.43 -2.73
N SER A 191 28.45 -18.34 -1.50
CA SER A 191 29.21 -17.92 -0.29
C SER A 191 30.05 -16.63 -0.46
N ASN A 192 29.61 -15.69 -1.25
CA ASN A 192 30.31 -14.46 -1.60
C ASN A 192 29.54 -13.18 -1.16
N GLY A 193 28.70 -13.27 -0.13
CA GLY A 193 28.06 -12.12 0.50
C GLY A 193 26.77 -11.62 -0.17
N LYS A 194 26.30 -12.19 -1.31
CA LYS A 194 25.08 -11.73 -1.98
C LYS A 194 23.85 -11.68 -1.06
N SER A 195 23.59 -12.77 -0.33
CA SER A 195 22.44 -12.82 0.59
C SER A 195 22.57 -11.80 1.71
N VAL A 196 23.78 -11.63 2.27
CA VAL A 196 24.03 -10.61 3.31
C VAL A 196 23.78 -9.20 2.77
N PHE A 197 24.21 -8.93 1.54
CA PHE A 197 23.95 -7.66 0.87
C PHE A 197 22.45 -7.40 0.75
N PHE A 198 21.68 -8.36 0.23
CA PHE A 198 20.24 -8.20 0.07
C PHE A 198 19.51 -8.12 1.41
N ASP A 199 19.89 -8.91 2.40
CA ASP A 199 19.30 -8.84 3.74
C ASP A 199 19.49 -7.45 4.37
N ALA A 200 20.68 -6.87 4.21
CA ALA A 200 20.96 -5.51 4.68
C ALA A 200 20.12 -4.47 3.95
N VAL A 201 20.02 -4.54 2.61
CA VAL A 201 19.21 -3.64 1.82
C VAL A 201 17.72 -3.77 2.16
N VAL A 202 17.20 -4.98 2.27
CA VAL A 202 15.80 -5.25 2.65
C VAL A 202 15.49 -4.71 4.05
N ASN A 203 16.40 -4.89 5.00
CA ASN A 203 16.22 -4.35 6.35
C ASN A 203 16.29 -2.82 6.36
N ALA A 204 17.15 -2.20 5.56
CA ALA A 204 17.24 -0.75 5.44
C ALA A 204 16.00 -0.13 4.78
N LEU A 205 15.46 -0.77 3.75
CA LEU A 205 14.25 -0.31 3.07
C LEU A 205 12.97 -0.63 3.85
N GLY A 206 13.02 -1.57 4.79
CA GLY A 206 11.86 -2.15 5.47
C GLY A 206 11.20 -3.27 4.65
N LYS A 207 10.98 -4.41 5.28
CA LYS A 207 10.46 -5.64 4.63
C LYS A 207 9.13 -5.42 3.90
N ASP A 208 8.27 -4.58 4.44
CA ASP A 208 6.97 -4.28 3.85
C ASP A 208 7.07 -3.46 2.55
N ASN A 209 8.20 -2.81 2.33
CA ASN A 209 8.47 -2.01 1.13
C ASN A 209 9.19 -2.80 0.02
N VAL A 210 9.50 -4.06 0.25
CA VAL A 210 10.18 -4.94 -0.73
C VAL A 210 9.25 -6.05 -1.17
N SER A 211 9.28 -6.40 -2.45
CA SER A 211 8.59 -7.57 -3.01
C SER A 211 9.59 -8.62 -3.45
N TYR A 212 9.13 -9.87 -3.54
CA TYR A 212 9.95 -11.06 -3.86
C TYR A 212 9.36 -11.80 -5.06
N MET A 213 8.98 -11.07 -6.10
CA MET A 213 8.38 -11.66 -7.30
C MET A 213 9.47 -12.04 -8.31
N GLU A 214 9.47 -13.28 -8.74
CA GLU A 214 10.30 -13.73 -9.84
C GLU A 214 9.75 -13.24 -11.18
N MET A 215 10.60 -13.17 -12.18
CA MET A 215 10.17 -12.74 -13.53
C MET A 215 9.13 -13.68 -14.14
N ALA A 216 9.15 -14.96 -13.76
CA ALA A 216 8.15 -15.94 -14.17
C ALA A 216 6.75 -15.59 -13.63
N ASP A 217 6.66 -15.07 -12.39
CA ASP A 217 5.41 -14.65 -11.76
C ASP A 217 4.75 -13.46 -12.47
N LEU A 218 5.57 -12.63 -13.11
CA LEU A 218 5.14 -11.46 -13.86
C LEU A 218 4.81 -11.76 -15.34
N SER A 219 5.03 -13.00 -15.79
CA SER A 219 4.85 -13.42 -17.20
C SER A 219 3.85 -14.55 -17.41
N GLY A 220 3.22 -15.08 -16.36
CA GLY A 220 2.24 -16.16 -16.38
C GLY A 220 0.91 -15.83 -17.10
N ASP A 221 -0.17 -16.47 -16.68
CA ASP A 221 -1.51 -16.15 -17.17
C ASP A 221 -1.93 -14.71 -16.80
N LYS A 222 -2.88 -14.15 -17.55
CA LYS A 222 -3.26 -12.74 -17.42
C LYS A 222 -3.74 -12.38 -16.00
N SER A 223 -4.56 -13.23 -15.39
CA SER A 223 -5.17 -12.95 -14.08
C SER A 223 -4.11 -12.94 -12.99
N THR A 224 -3.24 -13.95 -12.97
CA THR A 224 -2.12 -14.06 -12.02
C THR A 224 -1.14 -12.91 -12.21
N CYS A 225 -0.81 -12.56 -13.45
CA CYS A 225 0.06 -11.40 -13.73
C CYS A 225 -0.54 -10.10 -13.22
N GLU A 226 -1.81 -9.81 -13.50
CA GLU A 226 -2.47 -8.58 -13.04
C GLU A 226 -2.48 -8.49 -11.50
N TYR A 227 -2.68 -9.60 -10.82
CA TYR A 227 -2.59 -9.68 -9.35
C TYR A 227 -1.17 -9.42 -8.85
N ASN A 228 -0.17 -10.11 -9.39
CA ASN A 228 1.23 -9.96 -8.99
C ASN A 228 1.73 -8.54 -9.24
N ILE A 229 1.36 -7.93 -10.36
CA ILE A 229 1.64 -6.51 -10.64
C ILE A 229 0.98 -5.59 -9.60
N ALA A 230 -0.25 -5.89 -9.18
CA ALA A 230 -0.91 -5.12 -8.12
C ALA A 230 -0.14 -5.20 -6.79
N MET A 231 0.42 -6.37 -6.46
CA MET A 231 1.17 -6.60 -5.22
C MET A 231 2.53 -5.89 -5.19
N ILE A 232 3.18 -5.71 -6.34
CA ILE A 232 4.47 -5.01 -6.42
C ILE A 232 4.33 -3.50 -6.62
N ASN A 233 3.17 -3.05 -7.06
CA ASN A 233 2.92 -1.62 -7.27
C ASN A 233 3.07 -0.85 -5.96
N GLY A 234 3.91 0.19 -5.95
CA GLY A 234 4.20 1.00 -4.76
C GLY A 234 5.33 0.47 -3.88
N LYS A 235 5.90 -0.73 -4.17
CA LYS A 235 7.09 -1.21 -3.48
C LYS A 235 8.33 -0.41 -3.88
N LEU A 236 9.30 -0.33 -2.97
CA LEU A 236 10.56 0.36 -3.21
C LEU A 236 11.52 -0.47 -4.07
N LEU A 237 11.55 -1.78 -3.85
CA LEU A 237 12.43 -2.72 -4.56
C LEU A 237 11.69 -4.02 -4.82
N ASN A 238 11.94 -4.65 -5.98
CA ASN A 238 11.61 -6.05 -6.20
C ASN A 238 12.90 -6.87 -6.23
N TYR A 239 12.97 -7.89 -5.39
CA TYR A 239 14.11 -8.80 -5.30
C TYR A 239 13.69 -10.20 -5.73
N ALA A 240 14.43 -10.79 -6.67
CA ALA A 240 14.31 -12.19 -7.05
C ALA A 240 15.60 -12.94 -6.72
N SER A 241 15.52 -14.08 -6.03
CA SER A 241 16.69 -14.85 -5.62
C SER A 241 17.30 -15.64 -6.77
N GLU A 242 16.49 -16.06 -7.73
CA GLU A 242 16.89 -16.84 -8.89
C GLU A 242 16.24 -16.33 -10.16
N MET A 243 16.99 -16.34 -11.25
CA MET A 243 16.43 -16.17 -12.59
C MET A 243 16.02 -17.56 -13.07
N GLY A 244 14.78 -17.95 -12.80
CA GLY A 244 14.22 -19.21 -13.25
C GLY A 244 14.39 -19.39 -14.77
N GLY A 245 14.92 -20.54 -15.20
CA GLY A 245 15.24 -20.87 -16.60
C GLY A 245 14.01 -21.13 -17.49
N LYS A 246 12.83 -20.56 -17.20
CA LYS A 246 11.69 -20.60 -18.08
C LYS A 246 11.69 -19.37 -19.00
N ASP A 247 11.42 -19.58 -20.27
CA ASP A 247 11.31 -18.53 -21.28
C ASP A 247 10.31 -17.43 -20.85
N VAL A 248 10.85 -16.38 -20.25
CA VAL A 248 10.09 -15.16 -20.00
C VAL A 248 9.92 -14.45 -21.35
N SER A 249 8.69 -14.19 -21.77
CA SER A 249 8.47 -13.47 -23.04
C SER A 249 9.16 -12.11 -22.99
N GLY A 250 10.10 -11.87 -23.92
CA GLY A 250 10.96 -10.67 -23.90
C GLY A 250 10.20 -9.35 -23.88
N GLY A 251 8.95 -9.31 -24.34
CA GLY A 251 8.11 -8.12 -24.31
C GLY A 251 7.59 -7.76 -22.92
N LYS A 252 7.16 -8.75 -22.12
CA LYS A 252 6.70 -8.51 -20.73
C LYS A 252 7.86 -8.11 -19.83
N TYR A 253 9.01 -8.76 -20.02
CA TYR A 253 10.24 -8.46 -19.30
C TYR A 253 10.68 -7.00 -19.52
N LYS A 254 10.73 -6.56 -20.77
CA LYS A 254 11.07 -5.18 -21.11
C LYS A 254 10.13 -4.17 -20.44
N LYS A 255 8.82 -4.41 -20.52
CA LYS A 255 7.81 -3.57 -19.88
C LYS A 255 8.04 -3.40 -18.37
N PHE A 256 8.36 -4.49 -17.70
CA PHE A 256 8.62 -4.44 -16.26
C PHE A 256 9.88 -3.64 -15.93
N ILE A 257 10.99 -3.92 -16.63
CA ILE A 257 12.26 -3.21 -16.42
C ILE A 257 12.15 -1.73 -16.81
N SER A 258 11.41 -1.39 -17.86
CA SER A 258 11.19 0.02 -18.25
C SER A 258 10.27 0.77 -17.29
N GLY A 259 9.57 0.06 -16.39
CA GLY A 259 8.60 0.67 -15.47
C GLY A 259 7.37 1.25 -16.18
N GLU A 260 7.04 0.71 -17.37
CA GLU A 260 5.86 1.15 -18.10
C GLU A 260 4.59 0.83 -17.31
N PRO A 261 3.62 1.79 -17.25
CA PRO A 261 2.35 1.56 -16.61
C PRO A 261 1.66 0.32 -17.18
N THR A 262 1.20 -0.54 -16.30
CA THR A 262 0.61 -1.84 -16.67
C THR A 262 -0.71 -2.05 -15.92
N MET A 263 -1.68 -2.67 -16.59
CA MET A 263 -2.94 -3.00 -15.93
C MET A 263 -2.73 -4.01 -14.82
N ALA A 264 -3.33 -3.72 -13.67
CA ALA A 264 -3.29 -4.51 -12.45
C ALA A 264 -4.70 -4.66 -11.88
N ARG A 265 -4.91 -5.70 -11.10
CA ARG A 265 -6.19 -5.96 -10.47
C ARG A 265 -6.00 -6.76 -9.17
N LEU A 266 -6.57 -6.28 -8.08
CA LEU A 266 -6.70 -7.05 -6.85
C LEU A 266 -7.91 -8.00 -6.93
N PRO A 267 -7.95 -9.11 -6.18
CA PRO A 267 -9.10 -9.98 -6.11
C PRO A 267 -10.37 -9.19 -5.77
N PHE A 268 -11.41 -9.39 -6.55
CA PHE A 268 -12.69 -8.67 -6.42
C PHE A 268 -12.61 -7.14 -6.54
N GLY A 269 -11.43 -6.59 -6.88
CA GLY A 269 -11.21 -5.16 -7.08
C GLY A 269 -11.46 -4.71 -8.52
N GLU A 270 -11.55 -3.39 -8.72
CA GLU A 270 -11.57 -2.78 -10.04
C GLU A 270 -10.17 -2.83 -10.68
N PRO A 271 -10.09 -3.02 -12.01
CA PRO A 271 -8.83 -2.88 -12.73
C PRO A 271 -8.29 -1.46 -12.59
N PHE A 272 -6.99 -1.32 -12.36
CA PHE A 272 -6.32 -0.01 -12.27
C PHE A 272 -4.98 -0.03 -13.00
N LEU A 273 -4.46 1.15 -13.29
CA LEU A 273 -3.14 1.32 -13.90
C LEU A 273 -2.08 1.35 -12.79
N ALA A 274 -1.27 0.30 -12.70
CA ALA A 274 -0.09 0.26 -11.84
C ALA A 274 1.03 1.06 -12.52
N ASP A 275 1.42 2.18 -11.92
CA ASP A 275 2.38 3.14 -12.46
C ASP A 275 3.52 3.47 -11.47
N MET A 276 3.56 2.78 -10.33
CA MET A 276 4.58 2.88 -9.29
C MET A 276 5.40 1.58 -9.17
N MET A 277 5.94 1.14 -10.31
CA MET A 277 6.72 -0.11 -10.36
C MET A 277 8.09 0.09 -9.71
N PRO A 278 8.58 -0.89 -8.89
CA PRO A 278 9.93 -0.84 -8.32
C PRO A 278 11.02 -1.07 -9.37
N PRO A 279 12.26 -0.64 -9.09
CA PRO A 279 13.45 -1.03 -9.84
C PRO A 279 13.75 -2.52 -9.69
#